data_6a8752876a10820608c5269ac7529654
#
_entry.id   6a8752876a10820608c5269ac7529654
#
_cell.length_a   1.000
_cell.length_b   1.000
_cell.length_c   1.000
_cell.angle_alpha   90.00
_cell.angle_beta   90.00
_cell.angle_gamma   90.00
#
_symmetry.space_group_name_H-M   'P 1'
#
loop_
_entity.id
_entity.type
_entity.pdbx_description
1 polymer ?
#
loop_
_entity_poly.entity_id
_entity_poly.type
_entity_poly.pdbx_seq_one_letter_code
_entity_poly.pdbx_strand_id
1 'polypeptide(L)'
;HWDKVIKTNILQHANIVRHCMSNMIVRKKGWFLITGSAAGLLSQVGSATYSTTKHATIGFAEWLAITYGDKNIGVSVLCPQAVKTPMTENIKNGGVAGIDGMLEADFVANFTLDQMALGKFLITPHEIVNKYIKNKAANPEKWIIGMRKLYKKFVSER
;
A
#
# COMPACT_ATOMS: atom_id res chain seq x y z
N HIS A 1 16.01 -3.34 13.56
CA HIS A 1 14.94 -3.74 12.62
C HIS A 1 14.09 -2.55 12.17
N TRP A 2 13.54 -1.71 13.09
CA TRP A 2 12.73 -0.53 12.76
C TRP A 2 13.43 0.43 11.80
N ASP A 3 14.68 0.80 12.06
CA ASP A 3 15.45 1.75 11.24
C ASP A 3 15.56 1.29 9.77
N LYS A 4 15.82 -0.02 9.58
CA LYS A 4 15.91 -0.58 8.22
C LYS A 4 14.57 -0.47 7.50
N VAL A 5 13.47 -0.81 8.17
CA VAL A 5 12.13 -0.79 7.56
C VAL A 5 11.67 0.65 7.27
N ILE A 6 11.94 1.61 8.18
CA ILE A 6 11.68 3.04 7.95
C ILE A 6 12.49 3.56 6.75
N LYS A 7 13.78 3.26 6.69
CA LYS A 7 14.62 3.65 5.55
C LYS A 7 14.09 3.12 4.24
N THR A 8 13.69 1.83 4.21
CA THR A 8 13.23 1.17 2.99
C THR A 8 11.80 1.58 2.60
N ASN A 9 10.86 1.66 3.55
CA ASN A 9 9.45 1.87 3.21
C ASN A 9 9.02 3.33 3.20
N ILE A 10 9.79 4.24 3.79
CA ILE A 10 9.41 5.67 3.92
C ILE A 10 10.49 6.57 3.30
N LEU A 11 11.72 6.55 3.86
CA LEU A 11 12.75 7.55 3.49
C LEU A 11 13.21 7.40 2.03
N GLN A 12 13.23 6.19 1.47
CA GLN A 12 13.54 6.03 0.05
C GLN A 12 12.55 6.78 -0.86
N HIS A 13 11.24 6.75 -0.55
CA HIS A 13 10.24 7.48 -1.33
C HIS A 13 10.48 8.99 -1.25
N ALA A 14 10.73 9.52 -0.04
CA ALA A 14 11.04 10.93 0.15
C ALA A 14 12.31 11.35 -0.61
N ASN A 15 13.35 10.51 -0.62
CA ASN A 15 14.58 10.78 -1.35
C ASN A 15 14.36 10.79 -2.86
N ILE A 16 13.63 9.81 -3.41
CA ILE A 16 13.31 9.75 -4.85
C ILE A 16 12.53 11.00 -5.25
N VAL A 17 11.49 11.35 -4.49
CA VAL A 17 10.67 12.54 -4.76
C VAL A 17 11.53 13.80 -4.75
N ARG A 18 12.39 13.98 -3.74
CA ARG A 18 13.28 15.14 -3.64
C ARG A 18 14.19 15.30 -4.87
N HIS A 19 14.69 14.18 -5.41
CA HIS A 19 15.57 14.24 -6.59
C HIS A 19 14.82 14.46 -7.90
N CYS A 20 13.59 13.94 -8.03
CA CYS A 20 12.86 14.00 -9.30
C CYS A 20 11.94 15.24 -9.42
N MET A 21 11.46 15.77 -8.30
CA MET A 21 10.39 16.76 -8.27
C MET A 21 10.71 18.03 -9.04
N SER A 22 11.89 18.63 -8.86
CA SER A 22 12.27 19.89 -9.52
C SER A 22 12.18 19.79 -11.03
N ASN A 23 12.71 18.69 -11.63
CA ASN A 23 12.65 18.46 -13.06
C ASN A 23 11.20 18.22 -13.55
N MET A 24 10.37 17.55 -12.76
CA MET A 24 8.97 17.33 -13.10
C MET A 24 8.18 18.65 -13.09
N ILE A 25 8.42 19.51 -12.10
CA ILE A 25 7.78 20.83 -12.02
C ILE A 25 8.18 21.72 -13.21
N VAL A 26 9.47 21.78 -13.56
CA VAL A 26 9.96 22.59 -14.69
C VAL A 26 9.29 22.17 -16.01
N ARG A 27 9.21 20.86 -16.28
CA ARG A 27 8.57 20.35 -17.49
C ARG A 27 7.04 20.28 -17.41
N LYS A 28 6.44 20.63 -16.25
CA LYS A 28 4.99 20.57 -15.97
C LYS A 28 4.39 19.20 -16.28
N LYS A 29 5.15 18.13 -16.03
CA LYS A 29 4.74 16.76 -16.30
C LYS A 29 5.53 15.78 -15.46
N GLY A 30 4.83 14.93 -14.73
CA GLY A 30 5.43 13.85 -13.95
C GLY A 30 4.38 12.97 -13.30
N TRP A 31 4.79 11.76 -12.91
CA TRP A 31 3.94 10.84 -12.15
C TRP A 31 4.78 10.04 -11.17
N PHE A 32 4.32 9.92 -9.94
CA PHE A 32 4.87 9.01 -8.96
C PHE A 32 3.91 7.85 -8.73
N LEU A 33 4.39 6.64 -8.98
CA LEU A 33 3.74 5.42 -8.51
C LEU A 33 4.47 4.96 -7.24
N ILE A 34 3.76 4.95 -6.13
CA ILE A 34 4.30 4.53 -4.84
C ILE A 34 3.72 3.17 -4.46
N THR A 35 4.58 2.18 -4.20
CA THR A 35 4.13 0.85 -3.77
C THR A 35 3.86 0.84 -2.27
N GLY A 36 2.59 0.98 -1.95
CA GLY A 36 2.05 0.81 -0.61
C GLY A 36 1.79 -0.66 -0.26
N SER A 37 0.65 -0.93 0.32
CA SER A 37 0.09 -2.25 0.64
C SER A 37 -1.32 -2.07 1.19
N ALA A 38 -2.19 -3.06 1.08
CA ALA A 38 -3.43 -3.14 1.85
C ALA A 38 -3.16 -3.05 3.38
N ALA A 39 -1.99 -3.47 3.85
CA ALA A 39 -1.54 -3.28 5.23
C ALA A 39 -1.45 -1.82 5.67
N GLY A 40 -1.24 -0.88 4.75
CA GLY A 40 -1.24 0.55 5.02
C GLY A 40 -2.65 1.15 5.15
N LEU A 41 -3.67 0.42 4.73
CA LEU A 41 -5.09 0.79 4.84
C LEU A 41 -5.77 0.06 6.01
N LEU A 42 -5.41 -1.22 6.19
CA LEU A 42 -6.14 -2.17 7.04
C LEU A 42 -5.38 -2.62 8.29
N SER A 43 -4.06 -2.44 8.32
CA SER A 43 -3.07 -3.03 9.23
C SER A 43 -2.74 -4.50 8.91
N GLN A 44 -1.50 -4.90 9.20
CA GLN A 44 -1.01 -6.26 9.07
C GLN A 44 -0.88 -6.89 10.45
N VAL A 45 -1.66 -7.92 10.75
CA VAL A 45 -1.48 -8.66 12.01
C VAL A 45 -0.11 -9.33 12.06
N GLY A 46 0.51 -9.34 13.22
CA GLY A 46 1.83 -9.94 13.44
C GLY A 46 3.03 -9.09 13.00
N SER A 47 2.84 -7.87 12.45
CA SER A 47 3.95 -7.00 12.06
C SER A 47 3.65 -5.51 12.29
N ALA A 48 4.08 -5.01 13.44
CA ALA A 48 3.93 -3.59 13.79
C ALA A 48 4.72 -2.68 12.84
N THR A 49 5.99 -3.02 12.55
CA THR A 49 6.85 -2.22 11.66
C THR A 49 6.27 -2.10 10.26
N TYR A 50 5.77 -3.20 9.70
CA TYR A 50 5.19 -3.20 8.36
C TYR A 50 3.89 -2.38 8.32
N SER A 51 2.98 -2.60 9.26
CA SER A 51 1.73 -1.83 9.36
C SER A 51 1.99 -0.34 9.47
N THR A 52 2.84 0.07 10.41
CA THR A 52 3.15 1.48 10.66
C THR A 52 3.77 2.13 9.43
N THR A 53 4.79 1.51 8.83
CA THR A 53 5.49 2.11 7.70
C THR A 53 4.64 2.14 6.44
N LYS A 54 3.75 1.17 6.22
CA LYS A 54 2.83 1.20 5.07
C LYS A 54 1.70 2.22 5.23
N HIS A 55 1.23 2.51 6.45
CA HIS A 55 0.35 3.66 6.70
C HIS A 55 1.08 4.99 6.42
N ALA A 56 2.32 5.12 6.89
CA ALA A 56 3.13 6.30 6.61
C ALA A 56 3.40 6.50 5.10
N THR A 57 3.60 5.41 4.35
CA THR A 57 3.75 5.46 2.88
C THR A 57 2.52 6.05 2.21
N ILE A 58 1.31 5.67 2.65
CA ILE A 58 0.05 6.21 2.10
C ILE A 58 -0.11 7.67 2.46
N GLY A 59 0.11 8.05 3.72
CA GLY A 59 0.05 9.45 4.13
C GLY A 59 1.05 10.34 3.39
N PHE A 60 2.25 9.83 3.09
CA PHE A 60 3.22 10.53 2.26
C PHE A 60 2.72 10.71 0.80
N ALA A 61 2.12 9.67 0.23
CA ALA A 61 1.54 9.74 -1.12
C ALA A 61 0.37 10.73 -1.19
N GLU A 62 -0.50 10.75 -0.18
CA GLU A 62 -1.61 11.72 -0.08
C GLU A 62 -1.08 13.15 -0.01
N TRP A 63 -0.10 13.39 0.86
CA TRP A 63 0.55 14.71 0.97
C TRP A 63 1.12 15.17 -0.37
N LEU A 64 1.79 14.28 -1.11
CA LEU A 64 2.31 14.59 -2.45
C LEU A 64 1.19 14.96 -3.43
N ALA A 65 0.12 14.17 -3.48
CA ALA A 65 -1.01 14.42 -4.38
C ALA A 65 -1.68 15.75 -4.09
N ILE A 66 -1.88 16.08 -2.82
CA ILE A 66 -2.46 17.36 -2.38
C ILE A 66 -1.53 18.53 -2.71
N THR A 67 -0.23 18.40 -2.45
CA THR A 67 0.73 19.51 -2.56
C THR A 67 1.09 19.85 -4.00
N TYR A 68 1.14 18.84 -4.88
CA TYR A 68 1.68 19.01 -6.24
C TYR A 68 0.69 18.71 -7.37
N GLY A 69 -0.56 18.37 -7.04
CA GLY A 69 -1.60 18.09 -8.05
C GLY A 69 -1.81 19.23 -9.03
N ASP A 70 -1.92 20.45 -8.53
CA ASP A 70 -2.11 21.66 -9.35
C ASP A 70 -0.86 22.02 -10.21
N LYS A 71 0.26 21.35 -9.98
CA LYS A 71 1.49 21.48 -10.78
C LYS A 71 1.60 20.43 -11.90
N ASN A 72 0.50 19.76 -12.19
CA ASN A 72 0.42 18.67 -13.16
C ASN A 72 1.35 17.49 -12.83
N ILE A 73 1.48 17.21 -11.54
CA ILE A 73 2.22 16.04 -11.02
C ILE A 73 1.20 15.03 -10.50
N GLY A 74 1.07 13.91 -11.21
CA GLY A 74 0.22 12.81 -10.79
C GLY A 74 0.88 11.96 -9.70
N VAL A 75 0.04 11.40 -8.84
CA VAL A 75 0.48 10.45 -7.80
C VAL A 75 -0.51 9.30 -7.72
N SER A 76 0.01 8.08 -7.74
CA SER A 76 -0.76 6.87 -7.47
C SER A 76 -0.10 6.06 -6.38
N VAL A 77 -0.89 5.44 -5.51
CA VAL A 77 -0.42 4.49 -4.51
C VAL A 77 -1.05 3.12 -4.75
N LEU A 78 -0.20 2.14 -5.04
CA LEU A 78 -0.58 0.75 -5.24
C LEU A 78 -0.67 0.03 -3.89
N CYS A 79 -1.85 -0.49 -3.55
CA CYS A 79 -2.15 -1.13 -2.28
C CYS A 79 -2.68 -2.56 -2.45
N PRO A 80 -1.87 -3.53 -2.85
CA PRO A 80 -2.27 -4.92 -2.99
C PRO A 80 -2.32 -5.64 -1.64
N GLN A 81 -3.06 -6.75 -1.59
CA GLN A 81 -2.85 -7.84 -0.65
C GLN A 81 -1.72 -8.74 -1.16
N ALA A 82 -1.78 -10.06 -0.95
CA ALA A 82 -0.74 -10.97 -1.40
C ALA A 82 -0.64 -11.04 -2.94
N VAL A 83 0.57 -10.90 -3.45
CA VAL A 83 0.93 -11.06 -4.86
C VAL A 83 1.98 -12.16 -4.96
N LYS A 84 1.88 -13.02 -5.95
CA LYS A 84 2.87 -14.07 -6.20
C LYS A 84 4.19 -13.45 -6.65
N THR A 85 5.15 -13.41 -5.75
CA THR A 85 6.49 -12.84 -5.92
C THR A 85 7.48 -13.60 -5.05
N PRO A 86 8.79 -13.45 -5.24
CA PRO A 86 9.78 -14.03 -4.33
C PRO A 86 9.57 -13.68 -2.85
N MET A 87 8.96 -12.53 -2.56
CA MET A 87 8.63 -12.12 -1.18
C MET A 87 7.61 -13.05 -0.51
N THR A 88 6.71 -13.66 -1.28
CA THR A 88 5.61 -14.50 -0.78
C THR A 88 5.81 -15.99 -1.05
N GLU A 89 6.89 -16.37 -1.75
CA GLU A 89 7.16 -17.75 -2.20
C GLU A 89 7.20 -18.76 -1.04
N ASN A 90 7.83 -18.39 0.08
CA ASN A 90 7.96 -19.23 1.26
C ASN A 90 6.82 -19.05 2.29
N ILE A 91 5.76 -18.35 1.92
CA ILE A 91 4.61 -18.10 2.81
C ILE A 91 3.42 -18.87 2.27
N LYS A 92 3.03 -19.95 2.97
CA LYS A 92 1.90 -20.79 2.55
C LYS A 92 0.66 -19.91 2.27
N ASN A 93 0.19 -19.98 1.02
CA ASN A 93 -0.97 -19.20 0.54
C ASN A 93 -0.89 -17.68 0.81
N GLY A 94 0.32 -17.11 0.90
CA GLY A 94 0.49 -15.68 1.19
C GLY A 94 0.18 -15.27 2.63
N GLY A 95 -0.02 -16.23 3.53
CA GLY A 95 -0.32 -15.97 4.94
C GLY A 95 -1.60 -15.16 5.13
N VAL A 96 -1.58 -14.23 6.10
CA VAL A 96 -2.73 -13.35 6.36
C VAL A 96 -3.08 -12.43 5.19
N ALA A 97 -2.09 -12.04 4.39
CA ALA A 97 -2.31 -11.19 3.22
C ALA A 97 -2.96 -11.95 2.06
N GLY A 98 -2.88 -13.28 2.05
CA GLY A 98 -3.46 -14.15 1.03
C GLY A 98 -4.84 -14.72 1.39
N ILE A 99 -5.48 -14.24 2.46
CA ILE A 99 -6.78 -14.76 2.93
C ILE A 99 -7.89 -14.67 1.86
N ASP A 100 -7.81 -13.68 0.98
CA ASP A 100 -8.76 -13.45 -0.12
C ASP A 100 -8.20 -13.92 -1.48
N GLY A 101 -7.12 -14.70 -1.46
CA GLY A 101 -6.40 -15.18 -2.63
C GLY A 101 -5.12 -14.39 -2.91
N MET A 102 -4.34 -14.91 -3.85
CA MET A 102 -3.11 -14.27 -4.33
C MET A 102 -3.28 -13.92 -5.81
N LEU A 103 -2.83 -12.74 -6.20
CA LEU A 103 -2.83 -12.30 -7.60
C LEU A 103 -1.48 -12.56 -8.25
N GLU A 104 -1.48 -12.75 -9.57
CA GLU A 104 -0.26 -12.82 -10.37
C GLU A 104 0.38 -11.42 -10.49
N ALA A 105 1.71 -11.36 -10.49
CA ALA A 105 2.44 -10.09 -10.55
C ALA A 105 2.14 -9.32 -11.84
N ASP A 106 2.07 -10.01 -12.98
CA ASP A 106 1.77 -9.39 -14.28
C ASP A 106 0.35 -8.81 -14.32
N PHE A 107 -0.63 -9.50 -13.72
CA PHE A 107 -1.99 -8.95 -13.59
C PHE A 107 -1.97 -7.65 -12.78
N VAL A 108 -1.29 -7.65 -11.63
CA VAL A 108 -1.21 -6.46 -10.76
C VAL A 108 -0.51 -5.30 -11.48
N ALA A 109 0.55 -5.59 -12.24
CA ALA A 109 1.27 -4.57 -13.00
C ALA A 109 0.39 -3.92 -14.08
N ASN A 110 -0.26 -4.74 -14.93
CA ASN A 110 -1.14 -4.25 -15.98
C ASN A 110 -2.34 -3.48 -15.40
N PHE A 111 -3.02 -4.03 -14.40
CA PHE A 111 -4.10 -3.35 -13.69
C PHE A 111 -3.66 -1.99 -13.15
N THR A 112 -2.45 -1.92 -12.59
CA THR A 112 -1.90 -0.66 -12.04
C THR A 112 -1.72 0.39 -13.13
N LEU A 113 -1.15 0.02 -14.28
CA LEU A 113 -0.97 0.94 -15.41
C LEU A 113 -2.31 1.45 -15.96
N ASP A 114 -3.31 0.58 -16.08
CA ASP A 114 -4.66 0.97 -16.50
C ASP A 114 -5.29 1.97 -15.53
N GLN A 115 -5.17 1.74 -14.22
CA GLN A 115 -5.69 2.66 -13.21
C GLN A 115 -4.93 3.99 -13.19
N MET A 116 -3.63 3.97 -13.41
CA MET A 116 -2.83 5.20 -13.57
C MET A 116 -3.26 6.01 -14.79
N ALA A 117 -3.52 5.35 -15.94
CA ALA A 117 -4.02 6.00 -17.13
C ALA A 117 -5.37 6.70 -16.90
N LEU A 118 -6.19 6.19 -15.97
CA LEU A 118 -7.45 6.81 -15.54
C LEU A 118 -7.25 7.90 -14.44
N GLY A 119 -6.02 8.22 -14.08
CA GLY A 119 -5.72 9.24 -13.05
C GLY A 119 -6.05 8.80 -11.62
N LYS A 120 -6.18 7.51 -11.33
CA LYS A 120 -6.54 7.03 -10.00
C LYS A 120 -5.40 7.22 -9.00
N PHE A 121 -5.72 7.81 -7.86
CA PHE A 121 -4.79 7.92 -6.72
C PHE A 121 -4.61 6.59 -6.01
N LEU A 122 -5.69 6.00 -5.47
CA LEU A 122 -5.65 4.74 -4.74
C LEU A 122 -5.94 3.57 -5.68
N ILE A 123 -4.99 2.64 -5.79
CA ILE A 123 -5.07 1.45 -6.63
C ILE A 123 -5.08 0.20 -5.76
N THR A 124 -6.21 -0.50 -5.73
CA THR A 124 -6.46 -1.72 -4.95
C THR A 124 -6.80 -2.88 -5.87
N PRO A 125 -5.81 -3.67 -6.35
CA PRO A 125 -6.05 -4.78 -7.27
C PRO A 125 -6.98 -5.86 -6.71
N HIS A 126 -6.99 -6.03 -5.39
CA HIS A 126 -7.94 -6.90 -4.68
C HIS A 126 -9.18 -6.06 -4.31
N GLU A 127 -10.26 -6.19 -5.07
CA GLU A 127 -11.49 -5.38 -4.90
C GLU A 127 -12.07 -5.44 -3.47
N ILE A 128 -11.92 -6.57 -2.79
CA ILE A 128 -12.39 -6.77 -1.43
C ILE A 128 -11.79 -5.77 -0.44
N VAL A 129 -10.60 -5.23 -0.72
CA VAL A 129 -9.94 -4.22 0.11
C VAL A 129 -10.80 -2.97 0.26
N ASN A 130 -11.50 -2.56 -0.80
CA ASN A 130 -12.40 -1.41 -0.76
C ASN A 130 -13.57 -1.62 0.22
N LYS A 131 -14.10 -2.83 0.31
CA LYS A 131 -15.11 -3.21 1.30
C LYS A 131 -14.55 -3.15 2.72
N TYR A 132 -13.33 -3.63 2.91
CA TYR A 132 -12.66 -3.60 4.22
C TYR A 132 -12.38 -2.18 4.70
N ILE A 133 -11.94 -1.29 3.81
CA ILE A 133 -11.75 0.13 4.13
C ILE A 133 -13.06 0.76 4.61
N LYS A 134 -14.17 0.54 3.89
CA LYS A 134 -15.50 1.03 4.28
C LYS A 134 -15.92 0.50 5.63
N ASN A 135 -15.74 -0.79 5.89
CA ASN A 135 -16.07 -1.41 7.17
C ASN A 135 -15.25 -0.85 8.34
N LYS A 136 -13.94 -0.65 8.11
CA LYS A 136 -13.03 -0.05 9.10
C LYS A 136 -13.44 1.39 9.43
N ALA A 137 -13.76 2.19 8.42
CA ALA A 137 -14.16 3.58 8.60
C ALA A 137 -15.54 3.71 9.29
N ALA A 138 -16.49 2.82 8.96
CA ALA A 138 -17.82 2.84 9.52
C ALA A 138 -17.87 2.47 11.01
N ASN A 139 -17.02 1.54 11.47
CA ASN A 139 -16.96 1.12 12.88
C ASN A 139 -15.55 0.59 13.23
N PRO A 140 -14.63 1.48 13.64
CA PRO A 140 -13.26 1.11 13.99
C PRO A 140 -13.16 0.09 15.13
N GLU A 141 -14.02 0.17 16.13
CA GLU A 141 -14.02 -0.74 17.27
C GLU A 141 -14.38 -2.16 16.86
N LYS A 142 -15.43 -2.31 16.06
CA LYS A 142 -15.84 -3.60 15.49
C LYS A 142 -14.75 -4.17 14.58
N TRP A 143 -14.10 -3.31 13.79
CA TRP A 143 -12.96 -3.68 12.97
C TRP A 143 -11.80 -4.25 13.81
N ILE A 144 -11.40 -3.56 14.87
CA ILE A 144 -10.33 -4.01 15.78
C ILE A 144 -10.67 -5.38 16.40
N ILE A 145 -11.93 -5.58 16.82
CA ILE A 145 -12.38 -6.88 17.35
C ILE A 145 -12.21 -7.99 16.30
N GLY A 146 -12.59 -7.72 15.05
CA GLY A 146 -12.39 -8.64 13.93
C GLY A 146 -10.91 -8.96 13.69
N MET A 147 -10.04 -7.94 13.69
CA MET A 147 -8.59 -8.09 13.52
C MET A 147 -7.93 -8.87 14.66
N ARG A 148 -8.44 -8.75 15.90
CA ARG A 148 -8.00 -9.58 17.03
C ARG A 148 -8.31 -11.07 16.82
N LYS A 149 -9.46 -11.40 16.23
CA LYS A 149 -9.80 -12.79 15.86
C LYS A 149 -8.85 -13.29 14.76
N LEU A 150 -8.56 -12.46 13.77
CA LEU A 150 -7.60 -12.78 12.71
C LEU A 150 -6.19 -12.99 13.28
N TYR A 151 -5.75 -12.15 14.22
CA TYR A 151 -4.48 -12.32 14.92
C TYR A 151 -4.37 -13.69 15.61
N LYS A 152 -5.40 -14.08 16.36
CA LYS A 152 -5.45 -15.40 17.03
C LYS A 152 -5.29 -16.55 16.03
N LYS A 153 -5.97 -16.46 14.87
CA LYS A 153 -5.91 -17.51 13.84
C LYS A 153 -4.55 -17.65 13.17
N PHE A 154 -3.81 -16.56 12.97
CA PHE A 154 -2.59 -16.59 12.15
C PHE A 154 -1.28 -16.42 12.92
N VAL A 155 -1.31 -15.91 14.13
CA VAL A 155 -0.11 -15.53 14.87
C VAL A 155 0.02 -16.24 16.22
N SER A 156 -1.07 -16.50 16.93
CA SER A 156 -1.01 -17.12 18.25
C SER A 156 -0.88 -18.65 18.23
N GLU A 157 -0.92 -19.27 17.06
CA GLU A 157 -0.72 -20.72 16.85
C GLU A 157 0.74 -21.06 16.44
N ARG A 158 1.68 -20.10 16.58
CA ARG A 158 3.11 -20.29 16.33
C ARG A 158 3.92 -20.48 17.62
#